data_73cecac707c266a34110c29419959a04
#
_entry.id   73cecac707c266a34110c29419959a04
#
_cell.length_a   1.000
_cell.length_b   1.000
_cell.length_c   1.000
_cell.angle_alpha   90.00
_cell.angle_beta   90.00
_cell.angle_gamma   90.00
#
_symmetry.space_group_name_H-M   'P 1'
#
loop_
_entity.id
_entity.type
_entity.pdbx_description
1 polymer ?
#
loop_
_entity_poly.entity_id
_entity_poly.type
_entity_poly.pdbx_seq_one_letter_code
_entity_poly.pdbx_strand_id
1 'polypeptide(L)'
;MVHRLIRRQFLPAPIEQVWDYFATPANLNEMTPPDLNFEIIHGGEARMYAGQIIEYRVQFLPGIRSLWLTEIAHVVEGRYFVDEQRLGPYRFWYHEHLFEPDEGGVWMTDRVTYALPFGLLGELTHALWV
;
A
#
# COMPACT_ATOMS: atom_id res chain seq x y z
N MET A 1 5.43 2.66 -19.35
CA MET A 1 4.37 3.66 -19.11
C MET A 1 4.05 3.72 -17.63
N VAL A 2 3.84 4.92 -17.12
CA VAL A 2 3.49 5.13 -15.71
C VAL A 2 1.99 5.36 -15.59
N HIS A 3 1.37 4.64 -14.67
CA HIS A 3 -0.06 4.74 -14.41
C HIS A 3 -0.30 5.41 -13.06
N ARG A 4 -1.48 6.00 -12.90
CA ARG A 4 -1.88 6.59 -11.64
C ARG A 4 -3.31 6.16 -11.30
N LEU A 5 -3.49 5.69 -10.06
CA LEU A 5 -4.79 5.32 -9.52
C LEU A 5 -5.06 6.17 -8.29
N ILE A 6 -6.25 6.76 -8.22
CA ILE A 6 -6.65 7.57 -7.07
C ILE A 6 -7.98 7.04 -6.55
N ARG A 7 -8.05 6.77 -5.26
CA ARG A 7 -9.26 6.37 -4.57
C ARG A 7 -9.46 7.20 -3.33
N ARG A 8 -10.70 7.51 -3.02
CA ARG A 8 -11.04 8.33 -1.86
C ARG A 8 -12.21 7.69 -1.13
N GLN A 9 -12.11 7.60 0.19
CA GLN A 9 -13.20 7.05 1.00
C GLN A 9 -13.33 7.81 2.31
N PHE A 10 -14.56 7.85 2.82
CA PHE A 10 -14.84 8.46 4.11
C PHE A 10 -14.90 7.40 5.19
N LEU A 11 -14.18 7.64 6.30
CA LEU A 11 -14.13 6.74 7.43
C LEU A 11 -14.75 7.45 8.64
N PRO A 12 -15.87 6.95 9.18
CA PRO A 12 -16.60 7.64 10.26
C PRO A 12 -15.97 7.34 11.63
N ALA A 13 -14.74 7.77 11.82
CA ALA A 13 -13.99 7.57 13.06
C ALA A 13 -13.01 8.72 13.26
N PRO A 14 -12.56 8.97 14.51
CA PRO A 14 -11.57 10.04 14.76
C PRO A 14 -10.25 9.76 14.07
N ILE A 15 -9.53 10.83 13.72
CA ILE A 15 -8.25 10.71 13.03
C ILE A 15 -7.24 9.85 13.81
N GLU A 16 -7.22 9.95 15.11
CA GLU A 16 -6.29 9.17 15.94
C GLU A 16 -6.52 7.67 15.78
N GLN A 17 -7.78 7.25 15.74
CA GLN A 17 -8.14 5.86 15.59
C GLN A 17 -7.84 5.38 14.15
N VAL A 18 -8.18 6.20 13.16
CA VAL A 18 -7.93 5.87 11.75
C VAL A 18 -6.43 5.77 11.50
N TRP A 19 -5.68 6.75 11.98
CA TRP A 19 -4.22 6.75 11.81
C TRP A 19 -3.56 5.53 12.44
N ASP A 20 -3.92 5.21 13.68
CA ASP A 20 -3.35 4.04 14.37
C ASP A 20 -3.63 2.75 13.61
N TYR A 21 -4.82 2.60 13.05
CA TYR A 21 -5.17 1.42 12.28
C TYR A 21 -4.27 1.27 11.04
N PHE A 22 -4.17 2.33 10.24
CA PHE A 22 -3.40 2.28 9.00
C PHE A 22 -1.89 2.32 9.21
N ALA A 23 -1.43 2.92 10.32
CA ALA A 23 -0.01 2.97 10.65
C ALA A 23 0.51 1.68 11.31
N THR A 24 -0.34 0.67 11.47
CA THR A 24 0.03 -0.62 12.05
C THR A 24 0.14 -1.65 10.94
N PRO A 25 1.36 -2.09 10.58
CA PRO A 25 1.54 -3.01 9.45
C PRO A 25 0.76 -4.31 9.55
N ALA A 26 0.53 -4.81 10.76
CA ALA A 26 -0.22 -6.05 10.99
C ALA A 26 -1.65 -5.99 10.44
N ASN A 27 -2.21 -4.80 10.24
CA ASN A 27 -3.57 -4.65 9.72
C ASN A 27 -3.63 -4.73 8.19
N LEU A 28 -2.50 -4.86 7.52
CA LEU A 28 -2.44 -4.82 6.06
C LEU A 28 -3.32 -5.87 5.40
N ASN A 29 -3.36 -7.09 5.95
CA ASN A 29 -4.18 -8.16 5.38
C ASN A 29 -5.69 -7.86 5.42
N GLU A 30 -6.13 -7.05 6.37
CA GLU A 30 -7.54 -6.64 6.44
C GLU A 30 -7.88 -5.60 5.38
N MET A 31 -6.88 -4.87 4.88
CA MET A 31 -7.04 -3.78 3.91
C MET A 31 -6.87 -4.24 2.48
N THR A 32 -6.40 -5.46 2.25
CA THR A 32 -6.10 -5.97 0.92
C THR A 32 -7.02 -7.14 0.58
N PRO A 33 -7.24 -7.42 -0.72
CA PRO A 33 -8.04 -8.57 -1.12
C PRO A 33 -7.46 -9.87 -0.53
N PRO A 34 -8.31 -10.75 0.00
CA PRO A 34 -7.83 -12.00 0.62
C PRO A 34 -7.00 -12.88 -0.32
N ASP A 35 -7.28 -12.79 -1.61
CA ASP A 35 -6.58 -13.58 -2.63
C ASP A 35 -5.09 -13.26 -2.72
N LEU A 36 -4.69 -12.06 -2.33
CA LEU A 36 -3.29 -11.66 -2.35
C LEU A 36 -2.49 -12.30 -1.22
N ASN A 37 -3.16 -12.66 -0.15
CA ASN A 37 -2.57 -13.37 0.98
C ASN A 37 -1.23 -12.74 1.43
N PHE A 38 -1.29 -11.47 1.82
CA PHE A 38 -0.12 -10.76 2.34
C PHE A 38 0.34 -11.38 3.64
N GLU A 39 1.61 -11.72 3.70
CA GLU A 39 2.23 -12.24 4.92
C GLU A 39 3.46 -11.40 5.25
N ILE A 40 3.49 -10.82 6.45
CA ILE A 40 4.63 -10.05 6.91
C ILE A 40 5.72 -11.02 7.37
N ILE A 41 6.87 -10.99 6.72
CA ILE A 41 8.00 -11.84 7.06
C ILE A 41 8.83 -11.20 8.16
N HIS A 42 9.16 -9.92 8.01
CA HIS A 42 9.74 -9.14 9.10
C HIS A 42 9.71 -7.64 8.78
N GLY A 43 10.01 -6.84 9.79
CA GLY A 43 9.96 -5.38 9.71
C GLY A 43 8.61 -4.80 10.09
N GLY A 44 7.59 -5.62 10.34
CA GLY A 44 6.24 -5.17 10.65
C GLY A 44 5.91 -5.10 12.14
N GLU A 45 6.89 -5.28 13.02
CA GLU A 45 6.69 -5.29 14.47
C GLU A 45 6.45 -3.89 15.02
N ALA A 46 6.98 -2.88 14.36
CA ALA A 46 6.88 -1.51 14.79
C ALA A 46 5.82 -0.77 14.00
N ARG A 47 5.20 0.20 14.67
CA ARG A 47 4.35 1.18 14.02
C ARG A 47 5.15 1.91 12.95
N MET A 48 4.53 2.32 11.86
CA MET A 48 5.23 2.90 10.72
C MET A 48 6.02 4.15 11.08
N TYR A 49 7.25 4.21 10.55
CA TYR A 49 8.15 5.35 10.67
C TYR A 49 8.95 5.50 9.38
N ALA A 50 9.41 6.70 9.10
CA ALA A 50 10.16 6.96 7.86
C ALA A 50 11.48 6.17 7.87
N GLY A 51 11.76 5.48 6.77
CA GLY A 51 12.94 4.63 6.61
C GLY A 51 12.72 3.18 6.98
N GLN A 52 11.55 2.82 7.48
CA GLN A 52 11.23 1.44 7.86
C GLN A 52 11.20 0.54 6.62
N ILE A 53 11.82 -0.63 6.73
CA ILE A 53 11.80 -1.65 5.68
C ILE A 53 10.93 -2.80 6.16
N ILE A 54 9.93 -3.16 5.35
CA ILE A 54 9.02 -4.25 5.66
C ILE A 54 9.03 -5.25 4.52
N GLU A 55 9.26 -6.51 4.85
CA GLU A 55 9.25 -7.60 3.88
C GLU A 55 7.94 -8.37 3.95
N TYR A 56 7.28 -8.50 2.79
CA TYR A 56 6.06 -9.28 2.65
C TYR A 56 6.23 -10.40 1.65
N ARG A 57 5.38 -11.43 1.78
CA ARG A 57 5.14 -12.40 0.72
C ARG A 57 3.72 -12.16 0.21
N VAL A 58 3.56 -12.11 -1.09
CA VAL A 58 2.30 -11.78 -1.75
C VAL A 58 2.00 -12.80 -2.83
N GLN A 59 0.75 -13.25 -2.91
CA GLN A 59 0.33 -14.19 -3.93
C GLN A 59 -0.42 -13.45 -5.04
N PHE A 60 0.25 -13.25 -6.18
CA PHE A 60 -0.37 -12.63 -7.35
C PHE A 60 -1.04 -13.64 -8.27
N LEU A 61 -0.49 -14.85 -8.34
CA LEU A 61 -1.03 -15.95 -9.14
C LEU A 61 -1.25 -17.14 -8.24
N PRO A 62 -2.25 -18.01 -8.52
CA PRO A 62 -2.50 -19.17 -7.69
C PRO A 62 -1.24 -20.03 -7.54
N GLY A 63 -0.87 -20.30 -6.29
CA GLY A 63 0.27 -21.14 -5.98
C GLY A 63 1.63 -20.47 -6.10
N ILE A 64 1.69 -19.22 -6.52
CA ILE A 64 2.96 -18.50 -6.69
C ILE A 64 3.00 -17.33 -5.72
N ARG A 65 3.99 -17.33 -4.81
CA ARG A 65 4.20 -16.26 -3.85
C ARG A 65 5.46 -15.49 -4.21
N SER A 66 5.37 -14.17 -4.17
CA SER A 66 6.44 -13.27 -4.54
C SER A 66 6.88 -12.43 -3.36
N LEU A 67 8.15 -12.07 -3.35
CA LEU A 67 8.67 -11.11 -2.39
C LEU A 67 8.12 -9.72 -2.72
N TRP A 68 7.74 -8.99 -1.67
CA TRP A 68 7.43 -7.57 -1.76
C TRP A 68 8.17 -6.86 -0.65
N LEU A 69 9.19 -6.11 -1.00
CA LEU A 69 9.98 -5.35 -0.04
C LEU A 69 9.57 -3.88 -0.12
N THR A 70 9.08 -3.36 0.99
CA THR A 70 8.57 -1.99 1.08
C THR A 70 9.50 -1.13 1.93
N GLU A 71 9.72 0.10 1.49
CA GLU A 71 10.26 1.15 2.33
C GLU A 71 9.15 2.15 2.64
N ILE A 72 8.99 2.48 3.92
CA ILE A 72 8.12 3.59 4.33
C ILE A 72 8.93 4.86 4.14
N ALA A 73 8.70 5.55 3.02
CA ALA A 73 9.56 6.64 2.60
C ALA A 73 9.33 7.93 3.39
N HIS A 74 8.07 8.22 3.69
CA HIS A 74 7.70 9.45 4.39
C HIS A 74 6.58 9.17 5.38
N VAL A 75 6.62 9.84 6.54
CA VAL A 75 5.53 9.78 7.53
C VAL A 75 5.36 11.16 8.14
N VAL A 76 4.15 11.70 8.06
CA VAL A 76 3.75 12.88 8.83
C VAL A 76 2.54 12.46 9.65
N GLU A 77 2.72 12.35 10.95
CA GLU A 77 1.75 11.80 11.90
C GLU A 77 0.37 12.43 11.72
N GLY A 78 -0.63 11.57 11.51
CA GLY A 78 -2.01 12.01 11.36
C GLY A 78 -2.35 12.68 10.03
N ARG A 79 -1.41 12.77 9.10
CA ARG A 79 -1.62 13.45 7.82
C ARG A 79 -1.38 12.57 6.62
N TYR A 80 -0.21 11.96 6.51
CA TYR A 80 0.07 11.06 5.40
C TYR A 80 1.25 10.16 5.69
N PHE A 81 1.30 9.05 4.97
CA PHE A 81 2.52 8.26 4.86
C PHE A 81 2.63 7.74 3.42
N VAL A 82 3.85 7.39 3.04
CA VAL A 82 4.15 6.92 1.70
C VAL A 82 4.90 5.61 1.81
N ASP A 83 4.42 4.58 1.08
CA ASP A 83 5.17 3.35 0.93
C ASP A 83 5.63 3.18 -0.51
N GLU A 84 6.87 2.70 -0.68
CA GLU A 84 7.45 2.41 -1.97
C GLU A 84 7.85 0.95 -2.04
N GLN A 85 7.58 0.30 -3.16
CA GLN A 85 8.10 -1.03 -3.40
C GLN A 85 9.55 -0.89 -3.85
N ARG A 86 10.47 -1.46 -3.09
CA ARG A 86 11.88 -1.51 -3.46
C ARG A 86 12.22 -2.76 -4.27
N LEU A 87 11.63 -3.89 -3.89
CA LEU A 87 11.72 -5.15 -4.63
C LEU A 87 10.34 -5.76 -4.70
N GLY A 88 9.96 -6.27 -5.86
CA GLY A 88 8.65 -6.87 -6.00
C GLY A 88 8.24 -6.98 -7.46
N PRO A 89 6.96 -7.32 -7.69
CA PRO A 89 6.48 -7.58 -9.04
C PRO A 89 6.31 -6.34 -9.92
N TYR A 90 6.14 -5.16 -9.32
CA TYR A 90 6.02 -3.94 -10.10
C TYR A 90 7.40 -3.35 -10.38
N ARG A 91 7.52 -2.70 -11.52
CA ARG A 91 8.73 -2.00 -11.87
C ARG A 91 8.87 -0.72 -11.05
N PHE A 92 7.75 -0.09 -10.74
CA PHE A 92 7.68 1.08 -9.88
C PHE A 92 6.37 1.04 -9.11
N TRP A 93 6.40 1.36 -7.81
CA TRP A 93 5.20 1.43 -6.99
C TRP A 93 5.42 2.46 -5.89
N TYR A 94 4.66 3.54 -5.97
CA TYR A 94 4.74 4.65 -5.02
C TYR A 94 3.32 4.93 -4.53
N HIS A 95 3.04 4.61 -3.28
CA HIS A 95 1.69 4.67 -2.72
C HIS A 95 1.63 5.73 -1.63
N GLU A 96 0.87 6.79 -1.90
CA GLU A 96 0.64 7.88 -0.95
C GLU A 96 -0.70 7.63 -0.26
N HIS A 97 -0.69 7.63 1.07
CA HIS A 97 -1.89 7.52 1.90
C HIS A 97 -2.11 8.85 2.58
N LEU A 98 -3.13 9.58 2.19
CA LEU A 98 -3.41 10.93 2.64
C LEU A 98 -4.65 10.92 3.52
N PHE A 99 -4.57 11.57 4.69
CA PHE A 99 -5.65 11.61 5.67
C PHE A 99 -6.05 13.06 5.94
N GLU A 100 -7.34 13.34 5.83
CA GLU A 100 -7.87 14.69 6.01
C GLU A 100 -9.07 14.63 6.95
N PRO A 101 -8.91 15.10 8.22
CA PRO A 101 -10.03 15.13 9.14
C PRO A 101 -11.14 16.03 8.63
N ASP A 102 -12.38 15.60 8.83
CA ASP A 102 -13.56 16.38 8.49
C ASP A 102 -14.62 16.14 9.55
N GLU A 103 -15.74 16.81 9.43
CA GLU A 103 -16.83 16.63 10.36
C GLU A 103 -17.34 15.20 10.32
N GLY A 104 -17.33 14.53 11.47
CA GLY A 104 -17.82 13.16 11.61
C GLY A 104 -16.82 12.08 11.22
N GLY A 105 -15.60 12.43 10.79
CA GLY A 105 -14.64 11.39 10.43
C GLY A 105 -13.41 11.90 9.70
N VAL A 106 -12.92 11.06 8.79
CA VAL A 106 -11.69 11.31 8.03
C VAL A 106 -11.89 10.92 6.57
N TRP A 107 -11.48 11.78 5.66
CA TRP A 107 -11.33 11.41 4.25
C TRP A 107 -9.94 10.82 4.06
N MET A 108 -9.89 9.59 3.54
CA MET A 108 -8.64 8.95 3.17
C MET A 108 -8.53 8.89 1.65
N THR A 109 -7.41 9.38 1.13
CA THR A 109 -7.10 9.32 -0.29
C THR A 109 -5.90 8.41 -0.49
N ASP A 110 -6.07 7.41 -1.34
CA ASP A 110 -4.98 6.56 -1.82
C ASP A 110 -4.60 7.03 -3.21
N ARG A 111 -3.33 7.39 -3.40
CA ARG A 111 -2.81 7.77 -4.70
C ARG A 111 -1.62 6.88 -5.01
N VAL A 112 -1.81 5.97 -5.97
CA VAL A 112 -0.79 5.02 -6.37
C VAL A 112 -0.25 5.42 -7.73
N THR A 113 1.06 5.62 -7.81
CA THR A 113 1.76 5.82 -9.07
C THR A 113 2.59 4.56 -9.31
N TYR A 114 2.38 3.90 -10.45
CA TYR A 114 3.01 2.61 -10.67
C TYR A 114 3.36 2.37 -12.13
N ALA A 115 4.29 1.44 -12.35
CA ALA A 115 4.65 0.96 -13.67
C ALA A 115 4.71 -0.56 -13.64
N LEU A 116 4.21 -1.17 -14.70
CA LEU A 116 4.15 -2.63 -14.82
C LEU A 116 5.49 -3.20 -15.28
N PRO A 117 5.80 -4.45 -14.93
CA PRO A 117 6.99 -5.11 -15.44
C PRO A 117 6.80 -5.45 -16.93
N PHE A 118 7.90 -5.72 -17.62
CA PHE A 118 7.92 -6.18 -19.00
C PHE A 118 7.40 -5.17 -20.05
N GLY A 119 7.32 -3.89 -19.71
CA GLY A 119 6.97 -2.85 -20.68
C GLY A 119 5.64 -3.09 -21.39
N LEU A 120 5.68 -3.17 -22.75
CA LEU A 120 4.46 -3.35 -23.54
C LEU A 120 3.68 -4.61 -23.20
N LEU A 121 4.36 -5.69 -22.88
CA LEU A 121 3.68 -6.93 -22.50
C LEU A 121 2.90 -6.75 -21.21
N GLY A 122 3.47 -6.03 -20.24
CA GLY A 122 2.77 -5.68 -19.03
C GLY A 122 1.53 -4.83 -19.30
N GLU A 123 1.63 -3.87 -20.21
CA GLU A 123 0.50 -3.03 -20.59
C GLU A 123 -0.62 -3.83 -21.23
N LEU A 124 -0.29 -4.82 -22.04
CA LEU A 124 -1.29 -5.68 -22.69
C LEU A 124 -2.08 -6.51 -21.69
N THR A 125 -1.43 -6.93 -20.61
CA THR A 125 -2.09 -7.74 -19.57
C THR A 125 -2.74 -6.92 -18.48
N HIS A 126 -2.52 -5.61 -18.44
CA HIS A 126 -2.98 -4.72 -17.38
C HIS A 126 -4.50 -4.80 -17.19
N ALA A 127 -5.26 -4.83 -18.27
CA ALA A 127 -6.71 -4.88 -18.20
C ALA A 127 -7.25 -6.21 -17.67
N LEU A 128 -6.40 -7.24 -17.59
CA LEU A 128 -6.84 -8.56 -17.14
C LEU A 128 -6.74 -8.73 -15.63
N TRP A 129 -5.85 -7.96 -14.96
CA TRP A 129 -5.67 -8.13 -13.52
C TRP A 129 -5.57 -6.81 -12.75
N VAL A 130 -5.96 -5.73 -13.37
CA VAL A 130 -6.25 -4.45 -12.76
C VAL A 130 -7.63 -3.98 -13.21
#